data_90fefbbb5a68f838a82f6048dd8eac1a
#
_entry.id   90fefbbb5a68f838a82f6048dd8eac1a
#
_cell.length_a   1.000
_cell.length_b   1.000
_cell.length_c   1.000
_cell.angle_alpha   90.00
_cell.angle_beta   90.00
_cell.angle_gamma   90.00
#
_symmetry.space_group_name_H-M   'P 1'
#
loop_
_entity.id
_entity.type
_entity.pdbx_description
1 polymer ?
#
loop_
_entity_poly.entity_id
_entity_poly.type
_entity_poly.pdbx_seq_one_letter_code
_entity_poly.pdbx_strand_id
1 'polypeptide(L)'
;GAEILIHKNNSDGKGNSYGCHENYLVDRGLPFGKVISAVMAHFVTRQVFAGAGKVGCELPGMASDSVSYQISQRADFFEEEVGLETTVRRPIVNTRDEPHCDPSKYRRLHVIAGDANMSEVATFLKVASTAMLLAAAEDDPMMEMPALANPVRAITQVSHDPTLTAVVSTYEGTTVRAIEVQWQL
;
A
#
# COMPACT_ATOMS: atom_id res chain seq x y z
N GLY A 1 -32.05 -6.37 -22.59
CA GLY A 1 -30.74 -5.81 -22.89
C GLY A 1 -29.66 -6.87 -22.67
N ALA A 2 -28.48 -6.71 -23.23
CA ALA A 2 -27.37 -7.62 -23.00
C ALA A 2 -26.89 -7.48 -21.55
N GLU A 3 -26.55 -8.62 -20.91
CA GLU A 3 -25.95 -8.64 -19.60
C GLU A 3 -24.50 -8.09 -19.69
N ILE A 4 -24.13 -7.19 -18.78
CA ILE A 4 -22.78 -6.66 -18.67
C ILE A 4 -22.16 -7.18 -17.38
N LEU A 5 -21.09 -7.98 -17.50
CA LEU A 5 -20.31 -8.46 -16.36
C LEU A 5 -19.08 -7.57 -16.17
N ILE A 6 -18.92 -7.04 -14.95
CA ILE A 6 -17.77 -6.24 -14.56
C ILE A 6 -16.87 -7.10 -13.68
N HIS A 7 -15.60 -7.24 -14.08
CA HIS A 7 -14.59 -7.96 -13.33
C HIS A 7 -13.56 -6.98 -12.75
N LYS A 8 -13.12 -7.22 -11.52
CA LYS A 8 -11.92 -6.61 -10.95
C LYS A 8 -10.85 -7.67 -10.82
N ASN A 9 -9.64 -7.35 -11.27
CA ASN A 9 -8.52 -8.27 -11.26
C ASN A 9 -7.25 -7.57 -10.79
N ASN A 10 -6.39 -8.27 -10.04
CA ASN A 10 -5.16 -7.73 -9.46
C ASN A 10 -3.91 -8.41 -10.02
N SER A 11 -4.01 -9.67 -10.43
CA SER A 11 -2.95 -10.40 -11.10
C SER A 11 -3.53 -11.46 -12.05
N ASP A 12 -2.73 -11.95 -12.98
CA ASP A 12 -3.12 -13.03 -13.89
C ASP A 12 -2.63 -14.40 -13.41
N GLY A 13 -1.95 -14.49 -12.26
CA GLY A 13 -1.34 -15.71 -11.76
C GLY A 13 -0.12 -16.17 -12.55
N LYS A 14 0.42 -15.33 -13.44
CA LYS A 14 1.54 -15.60 -14.34
C LYS A 14 2.65 -14.56 -14.26
N GLY A 15 2.66 -13.76 -13.19
CA GLY A 15 3.65 -12.73 -12.95
C GLY A 15 3.26 -11.33 -13.45
N ASN A 16 2.06 -11.14 -13.99
CA ASN A 16 1.60 -9.80 -14.37
C ASN A 16 0.59 -9.26 -13.35
N SER A 17 0.83 -8.03 -12.87
CA SER A 17 -0.07 -7.33 -11.97
C SER A 17 -0.85 -6.25 -12.70
N TYR A 18 -2.14 -6.17 -12.41
CA TYR A 18 -3.00 -5.09 -12.87
C TYR A 18 -2.97 -3.90 -11.90
N GLY A 19 -3.11 -2.69 -12.43
CA GLY A 19 -3.05 -1.48 -11.61
C GLY A 19 -4.29 -1.28 -10.75
N CYS A 20 -4.08 -0.87 -9.51
CA CYS A 20 -5.07 -0.23 -8.66
C CYS A 20 -4.48 1.10 -8.23
N HIS A 21 -5.01 2.22 -8.72
CA HIS A 21 -4.44 3.53 -8.50
C HIS A 21 -5.36 4.37 -7.63
N GLU A 22 -4.79 4.96 -6.59
CA GLU A 22 -5.42 5.96 -5.74
C GLU A 22 -4.67 7.29 -5.95
N ASN A 23 -5.37 8.40 -5.84
CA ASN A 23 -4.77 9.72 -5.93
C ASN A 23 -5.30 10.60 -4.81
N TYR A 24 -4.40 11.19 -4.05
CA TYR A 24 -4.72 12.08 -2.96
C TYR A 24 -4.11 13.45 -3.24
N LEU A 25 -4.89 14.48 -2.97
CA LEU A 25 -4.43 15.85 -3.01
C LEU A 25 -3.83 16.19 -1.65
N VAL A 26 -2.58 16.65 -1.63
CA VAL A 26 -1.84 16.96 -0.41
C VAL A 26 -1.31 18.39 -0.50
N ASP A 27 -1.35 19.14 0.60
CA ASP A 27 -0.79 20.47 0.67
C ASP A 27 0.69 20.46 0.33
N ARG A 28 1.12 21.37 -0.53
CA ARG A 28 2.52 21.45 -0.95
C ARG A 28 3.44 21.98 0.15
N GLY A 29 2.89 22.66 1.14
CA GLY A 29 3.63 23.07 2.33
C GLY A 29 4.14 21.90 3.17
N LEU A 30 3.47 20.74 3.14
CA LEU A 30 3.98 19.54 3.79
C LEU A 30 5.14 18.96 2.96
N PRO A 31 6.39 18.87 3.50
CA PRO A 31 7.51 18.31 2.78
C PRO A 31 7.26 16.86 2.34
N PHE A 32 7.62 16.50 1.10
CA PHE A 32 7.32 15.15 0.57
C PHE A 32 7.96 14.03 1.39
N GLY A 33 9.13 14.27 1.99
CA GLY A 33 9.74 13.32 2.93
C GLY A 33 8.84 13.01 4.14
N LYS A 34 8.09 13.99 4.63
CA LYS A 34 7.11 13.80 5.72
C LYS A 34 5.90 12.99 5.24
N VAL A 35 5.43 13.24 4.01
CA VAL A 35 4.38 12.42 3.40
C VAL A 35 4.82 10.97 3.33
N ILE A 36 6.03 10.70 2.82
CA ILE A 36 6.59 9.33 2.74
C ILE A 36 6.63 8.68 4.12
N SER A 37 7.18 9.39 5.13
CA SER A 37 7.28 8.86 6.50
C SER A 37 5.91 8.53 7.09
N ALA A 38 4.91 9.38 6.87
CA ALA A 38 3.55 9.16 7.34
C ALA A 38 2.91 7.91 6.69
N VAL A 39 3.02 7.77 5.37
CA VAL A 39 2.24 6.73 4.64
C VAL A 39 2.93 5.39 4.52
N MET A 40 4.26 5.28 4.68
CA MET A 40 5.00 4.05 4.40
C MET A 40 4.51 2.85 5.21
N ALA A 41 4.48 2.98 6.54
CA ALA A 41 4.02 1.91 7.42
C ALA A 41 2.54 1.58 7.17
N HIS A 42 1.72 2.60 6.93
CA HIS A 42 0.31 2.42 6.58
C HIS A 42 0.14 1.61 5.30
N PHE A 43 0.83 1.94 4.21
CA PHE A 43 0.70 1.22 2.94
C PHE A 43 1.19 -0.22 3.02
N VAL A 44 2.22 -0.49 3.81
CA VAL A 44 2.71 -1.84 4.05
C VAL A 44 1.67 -2.69 4.80
N THR A 45 0.99 -2.11 5.78
CA THR A 45 0.19 -2.88 6.74
C THR A 45 -1.32 -2.79 6.51
N ARG A 46 -1.86 -1.78 5.79
CA ARG A 46 -3.31 -1.62 5.54
C ARG A 46 -3.95 -2.78 4.78
N GLN A 47 -3.15 -3.64 4.15
CA GLN A 47 -3.64 -4.85 3.52
C GLN A 47 -4.37 -5.78 4.49
N VAL A 48 -4.14 -5.70 5.79
CA VAL A 48 -4.84 -6.49 6.82
C VAL A 48 -6.36 -6.31 6.78
N PHE A 49 -6.86 -5.18 6.28
CA PHE A 49 -8.29 -4.93 6.08
C PHE A 49 -8.66 -4.61 4.62
N ALA A 50 -7.68 -4.30 3.77
CA ALA A 50 -7.90 -3.90 2.38
C ALA A 50 -7.28 -4.87 1.37
N GLY A 51 -6.78 -6.01 1.78
CA GLY A 51 -6.32 -7.06 0.89
C GLY A 51 -7.49 -7.76 0.20
N ALA A 52 -7.30 -8.20 -1.05
CA ALA A 52 -8.32 -8.86 -1.85
C ALA A 52 -8.24 -10.39 -1.81
N GLY A 53 -7.24 -10.94 -1.12
CA GLY A 53 -7.02 -12.37 -0.98
C GLY A 53 -6.47 -13.05 -2.24
N LYS A 54 -5.50 -13.94 -2.08
CA LYS A 54 -4.89 -14.69 -3.17
C LYS A 54 -4.49 -16.09 -2.72
N VAL A 55 -4.74 -17.08 -3.57
CA VAL A 55 -4.16 -18.42 -3.44
C VAL A 55 -2.80 -18.43 -4.12
N GLY A 56 -1.80 -18.96 -3.44
CA GLY A 56 -0.44 -19.07 -3.99
C GLY A 56 0.41 -17.80 -3.87
N CYS A 57 1.58 -17.84 -4.51
CA CYS A 57 2.61 -16.82 -4.48
C CYS A 57 3.08 -16.51 -5.90
N GLU A 58 3.40 -15.25 -6.18
CA GLU A 58 4.02 -14.81 -7.44
C GLU A 58 5.36 -14.09 -7.19
N LEU A 59 5.93 -14.27 -6.00
CA LEU A 59 7.24 -13.66 -5.67
C LEU A 59 8.33 -14.33 -6.55
N PRO A 60 9.17 -13.55 -7.25
CA PRO A 60 10.22 -14.11 -8.11
C PRO A 60 11.13 -15.07 -7.35
N GLY A 61 11.37 -16.25 -7.93
CA GLY A 61 12.22 -17.28 -7.33
C GLY A 61 11.54 -18.20 -6.31
N MET A 62 10.26 -17.97 -5.99
CA MET A 62 9.47 -18.87 -5.15
C MET A 62 8.52 -19.73 -5.99
N ALA A 63 8.27 -20.96 -5.53
CA ALA A 63 7.24 -21.81 -6.13
C ALA A 63 5.85 -21.21 -5.79
N SER A 64 4.92 -21.30 -6.74
CA SER A 64 3.58 -20.72 -6.58
C SER A 64 2.78 -21.32 -5.42
N ASP A 65 3.05 -22.55 -5.04
CA ASP A 65 2.42 -23.30 -3.94
C ASP A 65 3.15 -23.17 -2.60
N SER A 66 4.27 -22.41 -2.55
CA SER A 66 5.02 -22.19 -1.30
C SER A 66 4.23 -21.41 -0.26
N VAL A 67 3.19 -20.68 -0.69
CA VAL A 67 2.23 -19.98 0.15
C VAL A 67 0.83 -20.45 -0.21
N SER A 68 0.12 -21.07 0.72
CA SER A 68 -1.23 -21.60 0.45
C SER A 68 -2.25 -20.47 0.21
N TYR A 69 -2.16 -19.41 0.96
CA TYR A 69 -3.03 -18.23 0.87
C TYR A 69 -2.31 -16.99 1.39
N GLN A 70 -2.56 -15.85 0.77
CA GLN A 70 -2.05 -14.55 1.22
C GLN A 70 -3.14 -13.47 1.19
N ILE A 71 -2.94 -12.41 1.99
CA ILE A 71 -3.93 -11.36 2.22
C ILE A 71 -4.07 -10.46 0.99
N SER A 72 -2.95 -10.02 0.41
CA SER A 72 -2.94 -9.14 -0.76
C SER A 72 -2.67 -9.93 -2.04
N GLN A 73 -3.35 -9.58 -3.12
CA GLN A 73 -3.04 -10.12 -4.44
C GLN A 73 -1.80 -9.48 -5.07
N ARG A 74 -1.37 -8.31 -4.59
CA ARG A 74 -0.33 -7.50 -5.24
C ARG A 74 0.93 -7.30 -4.42
N ALA A 75 1.00 -7.76 -3.16
CA ALA A 75 2.17 -7.57 -2.30
C ALA A 75 3.47 -8.14 -2.90
N ASP A 76 3.41 -9.24 -3.64
CA ASP A 76 4.56 -9.88 -4.27
C ASP A 76 5.23 -9.05 -5.39
N PHE A 77 4.59 -7.98 -5.84
CA PHE A 77 5.04 -7.19 -6.99
C PHE A 77 5.74 -5.87 -6.61
N PHE A 78 5.90 -5.57 -5.33
CA PHE A 78 6.60 -4.36 -4.90
C PHE A 78 8.08 -4.66 -4.68
N GLU A 79 8.94 -3.85 -5.32
CA GLU A 79 10.39 -4.07 -5.38
C GLU A 79 11.19 -2.90 -4.81
N GLU A 80 10.56 -1.73 -4.64
CA GLU A 80 11.19 -0.51 -4.13
C GLU A 80 10.32 0.17 -3.05
N GLU A 81 10.97 0.91 -2.17
CA GLU A 81 10.26 1.70 -1.16
C GLU A 81 9.62 2.94 -1.77
N VAL A 82 10.41 3.68 -2.53
CA VAL A 82 10.03 4.96 -3.14
C VAL A 82 10.59 5.03 -4.56
N GLY A 83 9.77 5.38 -5.53
CA GLY A 83 10.22 5.47 -6.92
C GLY A 83 9.17 6.09 -7.83
N LEU A 84 9.50 6.22 -9.12
CA LEU A 84 8.65 6.84 -10.14
C LEU A 84 7.89 5.81 -11.01
N GLU A 85 8.44 4.60 -11.10
CA GLU A 85 7.95 3.58 -12.01
C GLU A 85 6.61 2.98 -11.56
N THR A 86 5.86 2.42 -12.50
CA THR A 86 4.55 1.82 -12.21
C THR A 86 4.40 0.39 -12.73
N THR A 87 5.27 -0.03 -13.63
CA THR A 87 5.20 -1.34 -14.29
C THR A 87 6.36 -2.27 -13.96
N VAL A 88 7.55 -1.71 -13.80
CA VAL A 88 8.77 -2.40 -13.38
C VAL A 88 9.30 -1.73 -12.13
N ARG A 89 10.01 -2.48 -11.26
CA ARG A 89 10.56 -1.94 -10.02
C ARG A 89 9.52 -1.12 -9.22
N ARG A 90 8.34 -1.70 -9.04
CA ARG A 90 7.18 -1.00 -8.47
C ARG A 90 7.46 -0.53 -7.06
N PRO A 91 7.36 0.79 -6.79
CA PRO A 91 7.55 1.33 -5.45
C PRO A 91 6.27 1.23 -4.61
N ILE A 92 6.43 1.15 -3.30
CA ILE A 92 5.33 1.27 -2.35
C ILE A 92 4.77 2.71 -2.36
N VAL A 93 5.67 3.71 -2.35
CA VAL A 93 5.30 5.13 -2.51
C VAL A 93 5.78 5.65 -3.86
N ASN A 94 4.85 6.06 -4.71
CA ASN A 94 5.16 6.61 -6.02
C ASN A 94 5.40 8.13 -5.94
N THR A 95 6.44 8.60 -6.64
CA THR A 95 6.87 10.01 -6.60
C THR A 95 6.27 10.88 -7.70
N ARG A 96 5.31 10.38 -8.48
CA ARG A 96 4.59 11.20 -9.47
C ARG A 96 3.81 12.30 -8.79
N ASP A 97 3.96 13.53 -9.28
CA ASP A 97 3.44 14.74 -8.65
C ASP A 97 2.76 15.69 -9.65
N GLU A 98 1.88 15.17 -10.52
CA GLU A 98 1.06 16.01 -11.40
C GLU A 98 -0.35 16.17 -10.78
N PRO A 99 -0.65 17.27 -10.04
CA PRO A 99 -1.84 17.35 -9.19
C PRO A 99 -3.15 17.64 -9.95
N HIS A 100 -3.12 17.95 -11.24
CA HIS A 100 -4.27 18.37 -12.05
C HIS A 100 -5.04 19.58 -11.46
N CYS A 101 -4.37 20.40 -10.66
CA CYS A 101 -4.84 21.62 -10.04
C CYS A 101 -3.67 22.58 -9.87
N ASP A 102 -3.80 23.64 -9.04
CA ASP A 102 -2.72 24.61 -8.78
C ASP A 102 -1.49 23.92 -8.16
N PRO A 103 -0.39 23.71 -8.93
CA PRO A 103 0.79 22.99 -8.44
C PRO A 103 1.62 23.81 -7.44
N SER A 104 1.35 25.10 -7.28
CA SER A 104 2.00 25.91 -6.26
C SER A 104 1.45 25.65 -4.86
N LYS A 105 0.21 25.15 -4.77
CA LYS A 105 -0.49 24.87 -3.52
C LYS A 105 -0.56 23.40 -3.16
N TYR A 106 -0.68 22.55 -4.17
CA TYR A 106 -0.96 21.14 -3.97
C TYR A 106 0.02 20.24 -4.70
N ARG A 107 0.18 19.04 -4.18
CA ARG A 107 0.81 17.90 -4.86
C ARG A 107 -0.17 16.74 -4.94
N ARG A 108 0.09 15.84 -5.85
CA ARG A 108 -0.60 14.57 -5.92
C ARG A 108 0.25 13.48 -5.26
N LEU A 109 -0.28 12.82 -4.24
CA LEU A 109 0.23 11.53 -3.83
C LEU A 109 -0.40 10.46 -4.72
N HIS A 110 0.38 9.88 -5.60
CA HIS A 110 -0.04 8.79 -6.47
C HIS A 110 0.28 7.45 -5.80
N VAL A 111 -0.75 6.67 -5.47
CA VAL A 111 -0.61 5.40 -4.76
C VAL A 111 -0.92 4.26 -5.71
N ILE A 112 0.02 3.33 -5.83
CA ILE A 112 -0.12 2.09 -6.59
C ILE A 112 -0.09 0.85 -5.69
N ALA A 113 0.26 1.04 -4.41
CA ALA A 113 0.30 0.00 -3.41
C ALA A 113 -1.10 -0.29 -2.87
N GLY A 114 -1.63 -1.45 -3.20
CA GLY A 114 -2.94 -1.91 -2.76
C GLY A 114 -3.67 -2.70 -3.83
N ASP A 115 -4.71 -3.38 -3.40
CA ASP A 115 -5.52 -4.23 -4.26
C ASP A 115 -6.78 -3.49 -4.75
N ALA A 116 -7.29 -3.87 -5.92
CA ALA A 116 -8.65 -3.55 -6.34
C ALA A 116 -9.62 -4.46 -5.58
N ASN A 117 -10.44 -3.86 -4.72
CA ASN A 117 -11.38 -4.58 -3.87
C ASN A 117 -12.74 -4.72 -4.55
N MET A 118 -13.39 -5.89 -4.38
CA MET A 118 -14.77 -6.08 -4.78
C MET A 118 -15.75 -5.49 -3.75
N SER A 119 -15.38 -5.49 -2.47
CA SER A 119 -16.18 -4.91 -1.39
C SER A 119 -16.07 -3.39 -1.38
N GLU A 120 -17.22 -2.70 -1.36
CA GLU A 120 -17.30 -1.25 -1.18
C GLU A 120 -16.76 -0.83 0.18
N VAL A 121 -17.00 -1.63 1.22
CA VAL A 121 -16.50 -1.36 2.58
C VAL A 121 -14.97 -1.37 2.61
N ALA A 122 -14.34 -2.40 2.02
CA ALA A 122 -12.87 -2.46 1.94
C ALA A 122 -12.30 -1.30 1.11
N THR A 123 -12.97 -0.93 0.01
CA THR A 123 -12.59 0.23 -0.81
C THR A 123 -12.70 1.53 -0.01
N PHE A 124 -13.82 1.73 0.70
CA PHE A 124 -14.04 2.90 1.55
C PHE A 124 -12.97 3.00 2.64
N LEU A 125 -12.74 1.94 3.41
CA LEU A 125 -11.74 1.92 4.47
C LEU A 125 -10.35 2.23 3.95
N LYS A 126 -9.96 1.64 2.82
CA LYS A 126 -8.66 1.86 2.17
C LYS A 126 -8.44 3.35 1.82
N VAL A 127 -9.43 3.97 1.21
CA VAL A 127 -9.32 5.38 0.79
C VAL A 127 -9.47 6.32 1.97
N ALA A 128 -10.44 6.08 2.85
CA ALA A 128 -10.71 6.95 3.99
C ALA A 128 -9.56 6.96 5.01
N SER A 129 -9.01 5.79 5.37
CA SER A 129 -7.88 5.73 6.31
C SER A 129 -6.65 6.47 5.79
N THR A 130 -6.35 6.34 4.50
CA THR A 130 -5.25 7.10 3.88
C THR A 130 -5.52 8.60 3.87
N ALA A 131 -6.75 9.02 3.54
CA ALA A 131 -7.11 10.43 3.55
C ALA A 131 -7.04 11.04 4.96
N MET A 132 -7.51 10.30 5.98
CA MET A 132 -7.42 10.73 7.39
C MET A 132 -5.97 10.85 7.85
N LEU A 133 -5.12 9.88 7.49
CA LEU A 133 -3.70 9.91 7.82
C LEU A 133 -2.99 11.12 7.19
N LEU A 134 -3.29 11.42 5.93
CA LEU A 134 -2.73 12.58 5.24
C LEU A 134 -3.20 13.90 5.87
N ALA A 135 -4.49 14.01 6.23
CA ALA A 135 -5.01 15.17 6.93
C ALA A 135 -4.32 15.35 8.31
N ALA A 136 -4.14 14.27 9.06
CA ALA A 136 -3.41 14.32 10.33
C ALA A 136 -1.95 14.77 10.14
N ALA A 137 -1.28 14.31 9.08
CA ALA A 137 0.09 14.73 8.77
C ALA A 137 0.19 16.18 8.29
N GLU A 138 -0.87 16.74 7.68
CA GLU A 138 -0.96 18.16 7.34
C GLU A 138 -1.19 19.02 8.59
N ASP A 139 -2.03 18.56 9.52
CA ASP A 139 -2.32 19.24 10.78
C ASP A 139 -1.13 19.18 11.75
N ASP A 140 -0.44 18.05 11.82
CA ASP A 140 0.77 17.87 12.64
C ASP A 140 1.94 17.29 11.81
N PRO A 141 2.76 18.14 11.18
CA PRO A 141 3.94 17.69 10.43
C PRO A 141 5.02 17.00 11.26
N MET A 142 4.88 16.99 12.59
CA MET A 142 5.77 16.26 13.51
C MET A 142 5.22 14.88 13.90
N MET A 143 4.02 14.54 13.44
CA MET A 143 3.45 13.22 13.64
C MET A 143 4.43 12.13 13.16
N GLU A 144 4.63 11.12 13.99
CA GLU A 144 5.53 10.02 13.70
C GLU A 144 4.76 8.70 13.54
N MET A 145 5.05 8.00 12.47
CA MET A 145 4.63 6.62 12.22
C MET A 145 5.86 5.69 12.36
N PRO A 146 5.67 4.41 12.71
CA PRO A 146 6.79 3.49 12.82
C PRO A 146 7.63 3.45 11.54
N ALA A 147 8.91 3.79 11.64
CA ALA A 147 9.83 3.75 10.51
C ALA A 147 10.29 2.30 10.28
N LEU A 148 9.76 1.65 9.24
CA LEU A 148 10.05 0.25 8.94
C LEU A 148 11.48 0.08 8.39
N ALA A 149 12.22 -0.91 8.91
CA ALA A 149 13.59 -1.18 8.49
C ALA A 149 13.69 -1.74 7.05
N ASN A 150 12.69 -2.45 6.59
CA ASN A 150 12.61 -3.00 5.22
C ASN A 150 11.15 -3.09 4.76
N PRO A 151 10.56 -2.01 4.27
CA PRO A 151 9.17 -1.97 3.83
C PRO A 151 8.83 -2.97 2.72
N VAL A 152 9.75 -3.20 1.78
CA VAL A 152 9.56 -4.15 0.66
C VAL A 152 9.44 -5.59 1.17
N ARG A 153 10.29 -5.99 2.10
CA ARG A 153 10.17 -7.30 2.73
C ARG A 153 8.92 -7.37 3.62
N ALA A 154 8.64 -6.31 4.34
CA ALA A 154 7.53 -6.26 5.28
C ALA A 154 6.17 -6.40 4.56
N ILE A 155 5.96 -5.76 3.41
CA ILE A 155 4.69 -5.85 2.67
C ILE A 155 4.39 -7.29 2.25
N THR A 156 5.40 -8.03 1.80
CA THR A 156 5.27 -9.47 1.47
C THR A 156 5.05 -10.31 2.72
N GLN A 157 5.82 -10.07 3.78
CA GLN A 157 5.70 -10.80 5.05
C GLN A 157 4.30 -10.66 5.66
N VAL A 158 3.75 -9.45 5.67
CA VAL A 158 2.39 -9.20 6.16
C VAL A 158 1.36 -9.91 5.27
N SER A 159 1.52 -9.88 3.95
CA SER A 159 0.61 -10.56 3.02
C SER A 159 0.58 -12.08 3.23
N HIS A 160 1.73 -12.69 3.45
CA HIS A 160 1.87 -14.14 3.60
C HIS A 160 1.42 -14.68 4.96
N ASP A 161 0.99 -13.81 5.88
CA ASP A 161 0.45 -14.21 7.20
C ASP A 161 -1.05 -13.90 7.35
N PRO A 162 -1.94 -14.83 6.93
CA PRO A 162 -3.38 -14.65 7.07
C PRO A 162 -3.87 -14.71 8.52
N THR A 163 -2.99 -15.03 9.48
CA THR A 163 -3.33 -15.05 10.91
C THR A 163 -3.28 -13.67 11.55
N LEU A 164 -2.79 -12.65 10.82
CA LEU A 164 -2.63 -11.26 11.26
C LEU A 164 -1.69 -11.08 12.48
N THR A 165 -0.77 -12.02 12.67
CA THR A 165 0.23 -11.98 13.75
C THR A 165 1.59 -11.47 13.30
N ALA A 166 1.76 -11.22 11.98
CA ALA A 166 3.01 -10.75 11.39
C ALA A 166 3.57 -9.53 12.14
N VAL A 167 4.83 -9.61 12.50
CA VAL A 167 5.59 -8.52 13.08
C VAL A 167 6.56 -7.95 12.05
N VAL A 168 6.68 -6.64 12.01
CA VAL A 168 7.61 -5.92 11.13
C VAL A 168 8.66 -5.21 11.98
N SER A 169 9.89 -5.17 11.49
CA SER A 169 11.01 -4.54 12.19
C SER A 169 11.06 -3.04 11.88
N THR A 170 11.43 -2.24 12.87
CA THR A 170 11.68 -0.80 12.73
C THR A 170 13.18 -0.50 12.64
N TYR A 171 13.54 0.68 12.18
CA TYR A 171 14.94 1.16 12.19
C TYR A 171 15.53 1.27 13.59
N GLU A 172 14.70 1.42 14.61
CA GLU A 172 15.14 1.45 16.02
C GLU A 172 15.48 0.08 16.58
N GLY A 173 15.32 -0.98 15.78
CA GLY A 173 15.56 -2.36 16.19
C GLY A 173 14.44 -2.98 17.02
N THR A 174 13.30 -2.31 17.11
CA THR A 174 12.07 -2.84 17.71
C THR A 174 11.23 -3.57 16.67
N THR A 175 10.17 -4.24 17.13
CA THR A 175 9.18 -4.87 16.25
C THR A 175 7.79 -4.42 16.64
N VAL A 176 6.91 -4.32 15.64
CA VAL A 176 5.49 -3.97 15.82
C VAL A 176 4.63 -4.93 15.00
N ARG A 177 3.48 -5.34 15.51
CA ARG A 177 2.55 -6.13 14.71
C ARG A 177 1.90 -5.26 13.62
N ALA A 178 1.74 -5.83 12.42
CA ALA A 178 1.16 -5.10 11.29
C ALA A 178 -0.24 -4.52 11.62
N ILE A 179 -1.06 -5.27 12.35
CA ILE A 179 -2.38 -4.80 12.76
C ILE A 179 -2.30 -3.64 13.78
N GLU A 180 -1.29 -3.63 14.66
CA GLU A 180 -1.12 -2.57 15.66
C GLU A 180 -0.72 -1.24 15.01
N VAL A 181 0.01 -1.28 13.90
CA VAL A 181 0.30 -0.07 13.11
C VAL A 181 -0.99 0.62 12.68
N GLN A 182 -2.01 -0.16 12.28
CA GLN A 182 -3.29 0.38 11.84
C GLN A 182 -4.17 0.88 13.00
N TRP A 183 -3.93 0.45 14.22
CA TRP A 183 -4.64 0.94 15.41
C TRP A 183 -4.07 2.25 15.97
N GLN A 184 -2.89 2.68 15.49
CA GLN A 184 -2.29 3.95 15.87
C GLN A 184 -2.82 5.13 15.03
N LEU A 185 -3.59 4.82 13.98
CA LEU A 185 -4.29 5.78 13.12
C LEU A 185 -5.64 6.20 13.73
#